data_12e5025863a1d8798889f6a70a694b3b
#
_entry.id   12e5025863a1d8798889f6a70a694b3b
#
_cell.length_a   1.000
_cell.length_b   1.000
_cell.length_c   1.000
_cell.angle_alpha   90.00
_cell.angle_beta   90.00
_cell.angle_gamma   90.00
#
_symmetry.space_group_name_H-M   'P 1'
#
loop_
_entity.id
_entity.type
_entity.pdbx_description
1 polymer ?
#
loop_
_entity_poly.entity_id
_entity_poly.type
_entity_poly.pdbx_seq_one_letter_code
_entity_poly.pdbx_strand_id
1 'polypeptide(L)'
;DLDILIGLSEKYDHIFKESVVNIKDTLMEIRKSTVNELDFILEANNIKRFRKLNQGSDYIYAPYIVDELSGEKVLTLENINGFKINDIKAIDEYGYDRDKLAKELAISYFKQVMEDGFFHADPHPGNILINNGKICFIDFGMIGELSNEFISRLNNVIIGLVIEDIDIVVDFILYVGIQTGTVKREQLYEDAEYLYNKYFTISIKNIKLSIILEEVMDVAKKNNLRLPSEFTMLIRCMIILEGIIAELSPDVNIISLVISYVKDNSKKYLFNNISKEDLFIKGYKVSKIPEKLVELTNTLTKGRAKVNLKIDNNKYMDEFNKMINRLSFSLIIAGMIVGSSIIINSNPGPKIHGISIIGVVGYIVSAILGLWLLISIIRSGSLK
;
A
#
# COMPACT_ATOMS: atom_id res chain seq x y z
N ASP A 1 33.93 16.39 -2.53
CA ASP A 1 33.68 15.40 -3.62
C ASP A 1 32.24 15.45 -4.14
N LEU A 2 31.21 15.54 -3.27
CA LEU A 2 29.80 15.63 -3.69
C LEU A 2 29.51 16.89 -4.50
N ASP A 3 30.11 18.05 -4.17
CA ASP A 3 29.93 19.30 -4.91
C ASP A 3 30.48 19.20 -6.35
N ILE A 4 31.53 18.41 -6.55
CA ILE A 4 32.09 18.12 -7.88
C ILE A 4 31.09 17.28 -8.69
N LEU A 5 30.51 16.24 -8.06
CA LEU A 5 29.51 15.38 -8.71
C LEU A 5 28.22 16.15 -9.06
N ILE A 6 27.78 17.04 -8.18
CA ILE A 6 26.64 17.94 -8.44
C ILE A 6 26.94 18.87 -9.61
N GLY A 7 28.11 19.51 -9.63
CA GLY A 7 28.54 20.36 -10.74
C GLY A 7 28.68 19.61 -12.08
N LEU A 8 29.14 18.37 -12.06
CA LEU A 8 29.17 17.51 -13.23
C LEU A 8 27.75 17.11 -13.69
N SER A 9 26.84 16.79 -12.78
CA SER A 9 25.45 16.47 -13.12
C SER A 9 24.74 17.65 -13.77
N GLU A 10 24.99 18.88 -13.33
CA GLU A 10 24.46 20.11 -13.95
C GLU A 10 25.00 20.31 -15.37
N LYS A 11 26.30 20.07 -15.57
CA LYS A 11 26.97 20.25 -16.87
C LYS A 11 26.48 19.21 -17.90
N TYR A 12 26.09 18.02 -17.47
CA TYR A 12 25.69 16.91 -18.33
C TYR A 12 24.17 16.57 -18.23
N ASP A 13 23.36 17.50 -17.70
CA ASP A 13 21.90 17.32 -17.51
C ASP A 13 21.18 16.91 -18.80
N HIS A 14 21.68 17.40 -19.97
CA HIS A 14 21.12 17.06 -21.28
C HIS A 14 21.30 15.59 -21.68
N ILE A 15 22.29 14.87 -21.09
CA ILE A 15 22.54 13.43 -21.37
C ILE A 15 21.59 12.57 -20.50
N PHE A 16 21.18 13.07 -19.34
CA PHE A 16 20.42 12.34 -18.35
C PHE A 16 18.91 12.66 -18.33
N LYS A 17 18.42 13.51 -19.26
CA LYS A 17 17.01 13.92 -19.36
C LYS A 17 16.02 12.75 -19.57
N GLU A 18 16.48 11.62 -20.09
CA GLU A 18 15.67 10.42 -20.29
C GLU A 18 15.75 9.42 -19.11
N SER A 19 16.59 9.68 -18.10
CA SER A 19 16.65 8.79 -16.94
C SER A 19 15.46 8.99 -16.02
N VAL A 20 14.89 7.90 -15.55
CA VAL A 20 13.76 7.85 -14.61
C VAL A 20 14.09 8.51 -13.26
N VAL A 21 15.40 8.69 -12.97
CA VAL A 21 15.91 9.28 -11.74
C VAL A 21 16.66 10.57 -12.08
N ASN A 22 16.26 11.69 -11.47
CA ASN A 22 17.00 12.93 -11.56
C ASN A 22 18.29 12.81 -10.72
N ILE A 23 19.44 12.64 -11.39
CA ILE A 23 20.73 12.43 -10.75
C ILE A 23 21.09 13.62 -9.86
N LYS A 24 20.78 14.85 -10.27
CA LYS A 24 21.04 16.05 -9.49
C LYS A 24 20.27 16.04 -8.16
N ASP A 25 18.97 15.75 -8.22
CA ASP A 25 18.13 15.70 -7.02
C ASP A 25 18.64 14.60 -6.06
N THR A 26 19.02 13.44 -6.60
CA THR A 26 19.60 12.34 -5.80
C THR A 26 20.92 12.75 -5.14
N LEU A 27 21.82 13.42 -5.88
CA LEU A 27 23.09 13.91 -5.32
C LEU A 27 22.89 15.00 -4.27
N MET A 28 21.90 15.88 -4.46
CA MET A 28 21.53 16.88 -3.45
C MET A 28 20.96 16.23 -2.18
N GLU A 29 20.17 15.18 -2.33
CA GLU A 29 19.63 14.40 -1.21
C GLU A 29 20.75 13.68 -0.44
N ILE A 30 21.69 13.04 -1.13
CA ILE A 30 22.88 12.43 -0.54
C ILE A 30 23.71 13.50 0.20
N ARG A 31 23.91 14.68 -0.41
CA ARG A 31 24.64 15.78 0.25
C ARG A 31 23.96 16.23 1.52
N LYS A 32 22.64 16.43 1.49
CA LYS A 32 21.85 16.84 2.65
C LYS A 32 21.94 15.78 3.77
N SER A 33 21.83 14.52 3.43
CA SER A 33 21.99 13.41 4.37
C SER A 33 23.38 13.40 5.01
N THR A 34 24.44 13.48 4.18
CA THR A 34 25.83 13.47 4.67
C THR A 34 26.13 14.67 5.57
N VAL A 35 25.61 15.86 5.24
CA VAL A 35 25.81 17.05 6.09
C VAL A 35 25.08 16.88 7.42
N ASN A 36 23.89 16.34 7.42
CA ASN A 36 23.13 16.08 8.65
C ASN A 36 23.79 15.00 9.53
N GLU A 37 24.36 13.96 8.93
CA GLU A 37 25.13 12.90 9.65
C GLU A 37 26.38 13.43 10.35
N LEU A 38 26.90 14.59 9.92
CA LEU A 38 28.08 15.22 10.54
C LEU A 38 27.69 16.31 11.57
N ASP A 39 26.42 16.55 11.79
CA ASP A 39 25.92 17.55 12.75
C ASP A 39 25.55 16.89 14.09
N PHE A 40 26.54 16.69 14.93
CA PHE A 40 26.35 16.11 16.25
C PHE A 40 25.54 16.98 17.22
N ILE A 41 25.40 18.29 16.96
CA ILE A 41 24.51 19.13 17.73
C ILE A 41 23.06 18.84 17.39
N LEU A 42 22.76 18.65 16.09
CA LEU A 42 21.43 18.24 15.63
C LEU A 42 21.06 16.88 16.22
N GLU A 43 21.95 15.92 16.13
CA GLU A 43 21.74 14.57 16.72
C GLU A 43 21.51 14.63 18.24
N ALA A 44 22.30 15.41 18.96
CA ALA A 44 22.10 15.63 20.40
C ALA A 44 20.71 16.20 20.70
N ASN A 45 20.26 17.17 19.95
CA ASN A 45 18.93 17.76 20.13
C ASN A 45 17.81 16.73 19.83
N ASN A 46 17.97 15.91 18.79
CA ASN A 46 17.05 14.84 18.45
C ASN A 46 16.92 13.81 19.57
N ILE A 47 18.06 13.36 20.15
CA ILE A 47 18.08 12.46 21.30
C ILE A 47 17.33 13.08 22.49
N LYS A 48 17.62 14.34 22.83
CA LYS A 48 16.97 15.05 23.95
C LYS A 48 15.45 15.15 23.71
N ARG A 49 15.03 15.46 22.48
CA ARG A 49 13.61 15.54 22.11
C ARG A 49 12.94 14.17 22.22
N PHE A 50 13.56 13.11 21.70
CA PHE A 50 13.05 11.74 21.79
C PHE A 50 12.89 11.30 23.25
N ARG A 51 13.89 11.55 24.10
CA ARG A 51 13.82 11.25 25.53
C ARG A 51 12.67 11.99 26.21
N LYS A 52 12.46 13.26 25.90
CA LYS A 52 11.35 14.07 26.43
C LYS A 52 9.99 13.51 26.01
N LEU A 53 9.81 13.14 24.75
CA LEU A 53 8.57 12.57 24.20
C LEU A 53 8.26 11.18 24.79
N ASN A 54 9.28 10.44 25.21
CA ASN A 54 9.14 9.12 25.81
C ASN A 54 9.42 9.09 27.32
N GLN A 55 9.36 10.25 27.96
CA GLN A 55 9.54 10.35 29.41
C GLN A 55 8.43 9.57 30.15
N GLY A 56 8.82 8.64 31.01
CA GLY A 56 7.91 7.76 31.73
C GLY A 56 7.51 6.48 30.99
N SER A 57 8.09 6.21 29.82
CA SER A 57 7.92 4.91 29.16
C SER A 57 8.74 3.85 29.89
N ASP A 58 8.10 2.69 30.14
CA ASP A 58 8.74 1.57 30.83
C ASP A 58 9.53 0.64 29.88
N TYR A 59 9.31 0.76 28.57
CA TYR A 59 9.80 -0.18 27.57
C TYR A 59 10.66 0.44 26.47
N ILE A 60 10.75 1.80 26.37
CA ILE A 60 11.53 2.48 25.33
C ILE A 60 12.29 3.67 25.91
N TYR A 61 13.51 3.88 25.43
CA TYR A 61 14.33 5.05 25.78
C TYR A 61 15.40 5.32 24.71
N ALA A 62 16.17 6.40 24.90
CA ALA A 62 17.40 6.69 24.19
C ALA A 62 18.51 7.04 25.20
N PRO A 63 19.79 6.90 24.86
CA PRO A 63 20.90 7.19 25.74
C PRO A 63 20.85 8.66 26.22
N TYR A 64 21.31 8.94 27.42
CA TYR A 64 21.50 10.32 27.84
C TYR A 64 22.80 10.88 27.25
N ILE A 65 22.84 12.22 27.12
CA ILE A 65 23.97 12.94 26.55
C ILE A 65 24.79 13.55 27.68
N VAL A 66 26.10 13.40 27.58
CA VAL A 66 27.05 14.11 28.45
C VAL A 66 27.38 15.44 27.79
N ASP A 67 26.57 16.46 28.10
CA ASP A 67 26.64 17.78 27.44
C ASP A 67 28.02 18.44 27.57
N GLU A 68 28.66 18.28 28.73
CA GLU A 68 30.00 18.85 29.02
C GLU A 68 31.11 18.26 28.12
N LEU A 69 30.88 17.05 27.58
CA LEU A 69 31.81 16.34 26.70
C LEU A 69 31.32 16.25 25.26
N SER A 70 30.27 16.98 24.93
CA SER A 70 29.68 16.98 23.59
C SER A 70 29.78 18.35 22.92
N GLY A 71 29.91 18.36 21.58
CA GLY A 71 30.04 19.59 20.78
C GLY A 71 29.84 19.29 19.30
N GLU A 72 30.18 20.24 18.44
CA GLU A 72 29.96 20.14 16.97
C GLU A 72 30.59 18.91 16.32
N LYS A 73 31.70 18.40 16.86
CA LYS A 73 32.46 17.30 16.25
C LYS A 73 32.54 16.04 17.09
N VAL A 74 31.98 16.06 18.30
CA VAL A 74 32.01 14.94 19.24
C VAL A 74 30.67 14.88 19.94
N LEU A 75 30.06 13.70 19.96
CA LEU A 75 28.86 13.42 20.74
C LEU A 75 29.21 12.32 21.76
N THR A 76 29.08 12.66 23.04
CA THR A 76 29.33 11.74 24.14
C THR A 76 28.03 11.26 24.74
N LEU A 77 27.81 9.96 24.64
CA LEU A 77 26.55 9.31 25.06
C LEU A 77 26.78 8.33 26.21
N GLU A 78 25.71 8.02 26.91
CA GLU A 78 25.62 6.87 27.81
C GLU A 78 26.06 5.58 27.09
N ASN A 79 26.93 4.80 27.72
CA ASN A 79 27.27 3.48 27.19
C ASN A 79 26.16 2.48 27.47
N ILE A 80 25.52 2.00 26.41
CA ILE A 80 24.44 1.03 26.49
C ILE A 80 24.99 -0.38 26.44
N ASN A 81 25.00 -1.05 27.56
CA ASN A 81 25.40 -2.47 27.66
C ASN A 81 24.25 -3.38 27.25
N GLY A 82 23.93 -3.39 25.96
CA GLY A 82 22.85 -4.14 25.36
C GLY A 82 23.30 -4.94 24.14
N PHE A 83 22.42 -5.70 23.57
CA PHE A 83 22.61 -6.42 22.32
C PHE A 83 21.58 -5.96 21.27
N LYS A 84 21.86 -6.23 20.00
CA LYS A 84 20.99 -5.80 18.90
C LYS A 84 19.63 -6.49 18.98
N ILE A 85 18.58 -5.78 18.57
CA ILE A 85 17.21 -6.29 18.60
C ILE A 85 17.00 -7.55 17.75
N ASN A 86 17.83 -7.79 16.76
CA ASN A 86 17.79 -9.00 15.92
C ASN A 86 18.76 -10.11 16.39
N ASP A 87 19.40 -9.96 17.55
CA ASP A 87 20.14 -11.05 18.18
C ASP A 87 19.20 -11.98 18.95
N ILE A 88 18.50 -12.81 18.18
CA ILE A 88 17.49 -13.75 18.70
C ILE A 88 18.08 -14.71 19.74
N LYS A 89 19.36 -15.09 19.59
CA LYS A 89 20.04 -15.97 20.56
C LYS A 89 20.19 -15.29 21.90
N ALA A 90 20.67 -14.06 21.90
CA ALA A 90 20.79 -13.28 23.15
C ALA A 90 19.43 -13.04 23.80
N ILE A 91 18.38 -12.70 23.02
CA ILE A 91 17.02 -12.51 23.53
C ILE A 91 16.55 -13.76 24.29
N ASP A 92 16.75 -14.95 23.71
CA ASP A 92 16.37 -16.23 24.33
C ASP A 92 17.20 -16.58 25.55
N GLU A 93 18.52 -16.38 25.49
CA GLU A 93 19.45 -16.64 26.58
C GLU A 93 19.14 -15.78 27.81
N TYR A 94 18.74 -14.50 27.59
CA TYR A 94 18.32 -13.60 28.68
C TYR A 94 16.86 -13.82 29.09
N GLY A 95 16.12 -14.72 28.44
CA GLY A 95 14.74 -15.06 28.78
C GLY A 95 13.72 -13.96 28.48
N TYR A 96 13.98 -13.09 27.51
CA TYR A 96 13.05 -12.05 27.10
C TYR A 96 11.97 -12.61 26.17
N ASP A 97 10.73 -12.12 26.36
CA ASP A 97 9.58 -12.48 25.53
C ASP A 97 9.66 -11.74 24.18
N ARG A 98 9.86 -12.47 23.09
CA ARG A 98 9.98 -11.95 21.73
C ARG A 98 8.69 -11.30 21.26
N ASP A 99 7.51 -11.88 21.57
CA ASP A 99 6.20 -11.34 21.20
C ASP A 99 5.96 -9.99 21.87
N LYS A 100 6.35 -9.90 23.13
CA LYS A 100 6.28 -8.65 23.89
C LYS A 100 7.17 -7.58 23.28
N LEU A 101 8.45 -7.90 23.01
CA LEU A 101 9.40 -6.98 22.38
C LEU A 101 8.90 -6.52 21.00
N ALA A 102 8.38 -7.42 20.17
CA ALA A 102 7.85 -7.11 18.86
C ALA A 102 6.65 -6.14 18.94
N LYS A 103 5.72 -6.38 19.88
CA LYS A 103 4.56 -5.50 20.12
C LYS A 103 4.99 -4.14 20.66
N GLU A 104 5.88 -4.09 21.63
CA GLU A 104 6.40 -2.86 22.23
C GLU A 104 7.13 -2.00 21.18
N LEU A 105 7.94 -2.62 20.31
CA LEU A 105 8.58 -1.95 19.20
C LEU A 105 7.55 -1.34 18.24
N ALA A 106 6.56 -2.11 17.80
CA ALA A 106 5.51 -1.62 16.92
C ALA A 106 4.73 -0.45 17.53
N ILE A 107 4.26 -0.61 18.78
CA ILE A 107 3.50 0.42 19.50
C ILE A 107 4.33 1.69 19.69
N SER A 108 5.62 1.56 20.04
CA SER A 108 6.51 2.71 20.18
C SER A 108 6.65 3.50 18.87
N TYR A 109 6.74 2.78 17.75
CA TYR A 109 6.88 3.40 16.45
C TYR A 109 5.57 4.06 15.97
N PHE A 110 4.43 3.43 16.25
CA PHE A 110 3.12 4.04 15.98
C PHE A 110 2.94 5.34 16.77
N LYS A 111 3.34 5.36 18.04
CA LYS A 111 3.33 6.58 18.85
C LYS A 111 4.19 7.68 18.20
N GLN A 112 5.42 7.36 17.81
CA GLN A 112 6.32 8.31 17.14
C GLN A 112 5.68 8.93 15.88
N VAL A 113 5.01 8.11 15.04
CA VAL A 113 4.41 8.54 13.78
C VAL A 113 3.05 9.20 13.99
N MET A 114 2.17 8.59 14.77
CA MET A 114 0.75 8.95 14.84
C MET A 114 0.41 9.94 15.95
N GLU A 115 1.29 10.12 16.93
CA GLU A 115 1.08 11.05 18.04
C GLU A 115 2.15 12.14 18.07
N ASP A 116 3.43 11.74 18.09
CA ASP A 116 4.52 12.68 18.27
C ASP A 116 4.87 13.44 16.97
N GLY A 117 4.61 12.84 15.82
CA GLY A 117 5.03 13.35 14.51
C GLY A 117 6.54 13.50 14.39
N PHE A 118 7.28 12.80 15.24
CA PHE A 118 8.72 12.81 15.33
C PHE A 118 9.18 11.36 15.46
N PHE A 119 9.72 10.81 14.37
CA PHE A 119 10.05 9.39 14.31
C PHE A 119 11.47 9.14 13.85
N HIS A 120 12.05 8.06 14.34
CA HIS A 120 13.37 7.58 13.92
C HIS A 120 13.31 7.14 12.46
N ALA A 121 14.08 7.80 11.57
CA ALA A 121 13.99 7.60 10.14
C ALA A 121 14.91 6.50 9.59
N ASP A 122 15.73 5.89 10.43
CA ASP A 122 16.54 4.72 10.10
C ASP A 122 16.46 3.63 11.20
N PRO A 123 15.30 2.96 11.35
CA PRO A 123 15.09 1.93 12.35
C PRO A 123 15.79 0.59 11.99
N HIS A 124 17.04 0.67 11.53
CA HIS A 124 17.83 -0.51 11.24
C HIS A 124 18.12 -1.30 12.53
N PRO A 125 18.20 -2.65 12.49
CA PRO A 125 18.49 -3.44 13.69
C PRO A 125 19.79 -3.04 14.42
N GLY A 126 20.76 -2.43 13.70
CA GLY A 126 21.98 -1.88 14.28
C GLY A 126 21.76 -0.67 15.18
N ASN A 127 20.65 0.05 14.99
CA ASN A 127 20.30 1.28 15.71
C ASN A 127 19.29 1.03 16.84
N ILE A 128 18.94 -0.24 17.10
CA ILE A 128 18.00 -0.64 18.13
C ILE A 128 18.62 -1.71 19.01
N LEU A 129 18.83 -1.38 20.28
CA LEU A 129 19.40 -2.29 21.25
C LEU A 129 18.35 -2.73 22.29
N ILE A 130 18.54 -3.92 22.83
CA ILE A 130 17.82 -4.40 24.01
C ILE A 130 18.75 -4.29 25.20
N ASN A 131 18.34 -3.54 26.22
CA ASN A 131 19.07 -3.39 27.46
C ASN A 131 18.12 -3.47 28.65
N ASN A 132 18.34 -4.43 29.55
CA ASN A 132 17.49 -4.69 30.72
C ASN A 132 15.99 -4.85 30.36
N GLY A 133 15.70 -5.53 29.22
CA GLY A 133 14.35 -5.76 28.72
C GLY A 133 13.67 -4.53 28.12
N LYS A 134 14.40 -3.44 27.92
CA LYS A 134 13.90 -2.20 27.29
C LYS A 134 14.53 -2.03 25.92
N ILE A 135 13.75 -1.45 25.01
CA ILE A 135 14.20 -1.08 23.67
C ILE A 135 14.89 0.28 23.74
N CYS A 136 16.14 0.34 23.34
CA CYS A 136 16.95 1.56 23.26
C CYS A 136 17.22 1.92 21.81
N PHE A 137 16.73 3.07 21.35
CA PHE A 137 17.13 3.63 20.06
C PHE A 137 18.44 4.40 20.24
N ILE A 138 19.38 4.12 19.33
CA ILE A 138 20.68 4.81 19.25
C ILE A 138 20.80 5.38 17.84
N ASP A 139 21.70 6.33 17.60
CA ASP A 139 21.87 7.01 16.32
C ASP A 139 20.61 7.79 15.87
N PHE A 140 20.60 9.08 16.20
CA PHE A 140 19.51 9.99 15.87
C PHE A 140 19.89 11.01 14.77
N GLY A 141 20.88 10.66 13.95
CA GLY A 141 21.32 11.46 12.81
C GLY A 141 20.22 11.63 11.76
N MET A 142 19.31 10.65 11.63
CA MET A 142 18.17 10.70 10.72
C MET A 142 16.85 10.65 11.48
N ILE A 143 16.10 11.75 11.39
CA ILE A 143 14.75 11.88 11.98
C ILE A 143 13.76 12.32 10.89
N GLY A 144 12.56 11.74 10.96
CA GLY A 144 11.41 12.20 10.18
C GLY A 144 10.49 13.07 11.02
N GLU A 145 10.02 14.17 10.42
CA GLU A 145 9.03 15.04 11.05
C GLU A 145 7.76 15.11 10.21
N LEU A 146 6.62 14.97 10.85
CA LEU A 146 5.30 15.04 10.23
C LEU A 146 4.53 16.22 10.82
N SER A 147 3.86 16.97 9.97
CA SER A 147 2.97 18.05 10.43
C SER A 147 1.75 17.48 11.17
N ASN A 148 1.17 18.27 12.08
CA ASN A 148 -0.06 17.87 12.75
C ASN A 148 -1.22 17.59 11.77
N GLU A 149 -1.27 18.32 10.66
CA GLU A 149 -2.27 18.08 9.62
C GLU A 149 -2.04 16.72 8.95
N PHE A 150 -0.79 16.37 8.62
CA PHE A 150 -0.45 15.07 8.04
C PHE A 150 -0.84 13.92 9.00
N ILE A 151 -0.48 14.04 10.28
CA ILE A 151 -0.82 13.06 11.32
C ILE A 151 -2.34 12.88 11.41
N SER A 152 -3.08 13.98 11.45
CA SER A 152 -4.54 13.96 11.50
C SER A 152 -5.14 13.23 10.30
N ARG A 153 -4.66 13.51 9.10
CA ARG A 153 -5.13 12.86 7.86
C ARG A 153 -4.73 11.39 7.80
N LEU A 154 -3.51 11.04 8.25
CA LEU A 154 -3.06 9.64 8.33
C LEU A 154 -3.93 8.83 9.31
N ASN A 155 -4.23 9.39 10.48
CA ASN A 155 -5.14 8.77 11.44
C ASN A 155 -6.55 8.58 10.86
N ASN A 156 -7.05 9.56 10.10
CA ASN A 156 -8.34 9.45 9.42
C ASN A 156 -8.33 8.34 8.35
N VAL A 157 -7.22 8.11 7.63
CA VAL A 157 -7.10 7.00 6.68
C VAL A 157 -7.33 5.66 7.39
N ILE A 158 -6.71 5.44 8.55
CA ILE A 158 -6.88 4.18 9.28
C ILE A 158 -8.33 4.01 9.74
N ILE A 159 -8.97 5.10 10.20
CA ILE A 159 -10.39 5.09 10.53
C ILE A 159 -11.22 4.80 9.28
N GLY A 160 -10.93 5.46 8.16
CA GLY A 160 -11.59 5.24 6.86
C GLY A 160 -11.52 3.78 6.41
N LEU A 161 -10.35 3.14 6.53
CA LEU A 161 -10.17 1.73 6.24
C LEU A 161 -11.03 0.82 7.14
N VAL A 162 -11.23 1.19 8.41
CA VAL A 162 -12.05 0.42 9.36
C VAL A 162 -13.56 0.56 9.09
N ILE A 163 -14.00 1.75 8.63
CA ILE A 163 -15.41 2.03 8.31
C ILE A 163 -15.75 1.87 6.82
N GLU A 164 -14.80 1.36 6.03
CA GLU A 164 -14.94 1.10 4.57
C GLU A 164 -15.19 2.38 3.75
N ASP A 165 -14.70 3.52 4.20
CA ASP A 165 -14.78 4.80 3.49
C ASP A 165 -13.53 5.04 2.64
N ILE A 166 -13.58 4.63 1.38
CA ILE A 166 -12.46 4.73 0.43
C ILE A 166 -12.21 6.18 0.01
N ASP A 167 -13.21 7.06 0.08
CA ASP A 167 -13.03 8.48 -0.24
C ASP A 167 -11.99 9.15 0.67
N ILE A 168 -11.94 8.77 1.95
CA ILE A 168 -10.92 9.26 2.90
C ILE A 168 -9.52 8.85 2.46
N VAL A 169 -9.35 7.62 1.97
CA VAL A 169 -8.06 7.11 1.46
C VAL A 169 -7.64 7.88 0.19
N VAL A 170 -8.57 8.07 -0.74
CA VAL A 170 -8.34 8.82 -1.97
C VAL A 170 -7.98 10.28 -1.68
N ASP A 171 -8.70 10.93 -0.78
CA ASP A 171 -8.42 12.31 -0.38
C ASP A 171 -7.05 12.45 0.28
N PHE A 172 -6.62 11.45 1.04
CA PHE A 172 -5.26 11.42 1.61
C PHE A 172 -4.20 11.25 0.53
N ILE A 173 -4.38 10.32 -0.42
CA ILE A 173 -3.43 10.12 -1.52
C ILE A 173 -3.31 11.40 -2.37
N LEU A 174 -4.42 12.10 -2.63
CA LEU A 174 -4.42 13.38 -3.34
C LEU A 174 -3.76 14.51 -2.54
N TYR A 175 -3.91 14.52 -1.22
CA TYR A 175 -3.28 15.50 -0.34
C TYR A 175 -1.76 15.33 -0.29
N VAL A 176 -1.28 14.07 -0.16
CA VAL A 176 0.16 13.79 -0.07
C VAL A 176 0.82 13.84 -1.43
N GLY A 177 0.12 13.42 -2.49
CA GLY A 177 0.68 13.25 -3.82
C GLY A 177 0.97 14.55 -4.55
N ILE A 178 2.20 14.70 -5.05
CA ILE A 178 2.60 15.77 -5.96
C ILE A 178 2.15 15.39 -7.37
N GLN A 179 1.29 16.18 -7.98
CA GLN A 179 0.78 15.91 -9.33
C GLN A 179 1.89 16.07 -10.37
N THR A 180 2.11 15.04 -11.17
CA THR A 180 3.06 15.02 -12.29
C THR A 180 2.37 15.06 -13.65
N GLY A 181 1.04 14.98 -13.66
CA GLY A 181 0.18 15.01 -14.84
C GLY A 181 -1.29 15.15 -14.45
N THR A 182 -2.20 14.89 -15.38
CA THR A 182 -3.63 14.94 -15.11
C THR A 182 -4.04 13.77 -14.20
N VAL A 183 -4.60 14.08 -13.05
CA VAL A 183 -5.13 13.11 -12.11
C VAL A 183 -6.65 13.01 -12.27
N LYS A 184 -7.16 11.79 -12.49
CA LYS A 184 -8.61 11.52 -12.53
C LYS A 184 -9.01 10.88 -11.21
N ARG A 185 -9.80 11.62 -10.39
CA ARG A 185 -10.23 11.16 -9.07
C ARG A 185 -11.00 9.84 -9.13
N GLU A 186 -11.85 9.66 -10.15
CA GLU A 186 -12.61 8.42 -10.34
C GLU A 186 -11.70 7.21 -10.56
N GLN A 187 -10.65 7.35 -11.39
CA GLN A 187 -9.69 6.28 -11.64
C GLN A 187 -8.88 5.95 -10.38
N LEU A 188 -8.48 6.97 -9.63
CA LEU A 188 -7.76 6.77 -8.36
C LEU A 188 -8.66 6.08 -7.32
N TYR A 189 -9.97 6.42 -7.29
CA TYR A 189 -10.94 5.76 -6.43
C TYR A 189 -11.08 4.26 -6.77
N GLU A 190 -11.25 3.93 -8.05
CA GLU A 190 -11.34 2.54 -8.52
C GLU A 190 -10.10 1.71 -8.16
N ASP A 191 -8.91 2.31 -8.35
CA ASP A 191 -7.65 1.66 -8.00
C ASP A 191 -7.51 1.48 -6.47
N ALA A 192 -7.91 2.47 -5.66
CA ALA A 192 -7.90 2.38 -4.19
C ALA A 192 -8.93 1.37 -3.67
N GLU A 193 -10.13 1.34 -4.24
CA GLU A 193 -11.18 0.36 -3.91
C GLU A 193 -10.74 -1.06 -4.26
N TYR A 194 -10.07 -1.24 -5.40
CA TYR A 194 -9.50 -2.54 -5.76
C TYR A 194 -8.47 -3.02 -4.71
N LEU A 195 -7.56 -2.13 -4.26
CA LEU A 195 -6.60 -2.49 -3.21
C LEU A 195 -7.29 -2.81 -1.87
N TYR A 196 -8.29 -2.00 -1.51
CA TYR A 196 -9.08 -2.26 -0.31
C TYR A 196 -9.72 -3.65 -0.35
N ASN A 197 -10.44 -3.96 -1.42
CA ASN A 197 -11.10 -5.25 -1.60
C ASN A 197 -10.10 -6.43 -1.62
N LYS A 198 -8.93 -6.23 -2.21
CA LYS A 198 -7.87 -7.25 -2.27
C LYS A 198 -7.31 -7.60 -0.90
N TYR A 199 -7.15 -6.61 -0.01
CA TYR A 199 -6.42 -6.79 1.25
C TYR A 199 -7.29 -6.80 2.51
N PHE A 200 -8.41 -6.11 2.52
CA PHE A 200 -9.22 -5.94 3.73
C PHE A 200 -10.48 -6.81 3.79
N THR A 201 -10.90 -7.43 2.67
CA THR A 201 -12.01 -8.40 2.65
C THR A 201 -11.56 -9.84 2.93
N ILE A 202 -10.29 -10.16 2.72
CA ILE A 202 -9.70 -11.48 2.98
C ILE A 202 -8.95 -11.40 4.32
N SER A 203 -9.02 -12.42 5.15
CA SER A 203 -8.43 -12.48 6.51
C SER A 203 -7.06 -11.75 6.60
N ILE A 204 -7.03 -10.64 7.32
CA ILE A 204 -5.89 -9.72 7.50
C ILE A 204 -4.63 -10.41 8.09
N LYS A 205 -4.79 -11.62 8.66
CA LYS A 205 -3.74 -12.30 9.44
C LYS A 205 -2.43 -12.61 8.69
N ASN A 206 -2.45 -12.67 7.36
CA ASN A 206 -1.28 -13.11 6.57
C ASN A 206 -0.75 -12.04 5.61
N ILE A 207 -1.24 -10.81 5.68
CA ILE A 207 -0.84 -9.76 4.74
C ILE A 207 0.29 -8.94 5.35
N LYS A 208 1.36 -8.76 4.58
CA LYS A 208 2.47 -7.90 4.94
C LYS A 208 2.13 -6.44 4.60
N LEU A 209 2.37 -5.55 5.56
CA LEU A 209 2.19 -4.11 5.37
C LEU A 209 3.05 -3.57 4.22
N SER A 210 4.28 -4.09 4.07
CA SER A 210 5.20 -3.76 2.98
C SER A 210 4.57 -3.92 1.61
N ILE A 211 3.86 -5.03 1.36
CA ILE A 211 3.21 -5.30 0.06
C ILE A 211 2.11 -4.27 -0.22
N ILE A 212 1.30 -3.94 0.80
CA ILE A 212 0.25 -2.91 0.64
C ILE A 212 0.87 -1.55 0.32
N LEU A 213 1.93 -1.17 1.02
CA LEU A 213 2.58 0.12 0.83
C LEU A 213 3.25 0.24 -0.55
N GLU A 214 3.86 -0.84 -1.05
CA GLU A 214 4.40 -0.90 -2.41
C GLU A 214 3.29 -0.74 -3.46
N GLU A 215 2.16 -1.44 -3.32
CA GLU A 215 1.04 -1.30 -4.25
C GLU A 215 0.38 0.09 -4.18
N VAL A 216 0.33 0.72 -3.01
CA VAL A 216 -0.11 2.13 -2.87
C VAL A 216 0.81 3.08 -3.63
N MET A 217 2.15 2.85 -3.59
CA MET A 217 3.10 3.62 -4.39
C MET A 217 2.88 3.43 -5.89
N ASP A 218 2.61 2.20 -6.32
CA ASP A 218 2.32 1.89 -7.73
C ASP A 218 1.01 2.54 -8.20
N VAL A 219 -0.02 2.53 -7.37
CA VAL A 219 -1.30 3.22 -7.65
C VAL A 219 -1.09 4.72 -7.75
N ALA A 220 -0.33 5.34 -6.85
CA ALA A 220 -0.01 6.76 -6.93
C ALA A 220 0.71 7.09 -8.25
N LYS A 221 1.75 6.33 -8.60
CA LYS A 221 2.52 6.50 -9.84
C LYS A 221 1.65 6.31 -11.09
N LYS A 222 0.81 5.28 -11.13
CA LYS A 222 -0.14 5.02 -12.23
C LYS A 222 -1.10 6.18 -12.45
N ASN A 223 -1.47 6.86 -11.38
CA ASN A 223 -2.40 8.00 -11.39
C ASN A 223 -1.68 9.36 -11.50
N ASN A 224 -0.44 9.40 -11.99
CA ASN A 224 0.36 10.63 -12.15
C ASN A 224 0.59 11.40 -10.84
N LEU A 225 0.75 10.67 -9.74
CA LEU A 225 1.10 11.23 -8.44
C LEU A 225 2.50 10.75 -8.05
N ARG A 226 3.35 11.67 -7.61
CA ARG A 226 4.65 11.39 -7.00
C ARG A 226 4.52 11.62 -5.49
N LEU A 227 4.94 10.65 -4.70
CA LEU A 227 4.95 10.80 -3.26
C LEU A 227 6.16 11.64 -2.81
N PRO A 228 6.01 12.56 -1.84
CA PRO A 228 7.11 13.35 -1.32
C PRO A 228 8.12 12.47 -0.57
N SER A 229 9.34 12.98 -0.41
CA SER A 229 10.45 12.27 0.24
C SER A 229 10.13 11.83 1.66
N GLU A 230 9.44 12.66 2.43
CA GLU A 230 9.07 12.40 3.82
C GLU A 230 8.12 11.19 3.93
N PHE A 231 7.17 11.07 3.00
CA PHE A 231 6.25 9.94 2.97
C PHE A 231 6.95 8.66 2.49
N THR A 232 7.81 8.77 1.49
CA THR A 232 8.62 7.63 1.00
C THR A 232 9.56 7.12 2.09
N MET A 233 10.15 8.03 2.87
CA MET A 233 10.98 7.69 4.02
C MET A 233 10.17 6.94 5.09
N LEU A 234 8.96 7.40 5.42
CA LEU A 234 8.07 6.72 6.35
C LEU A 234 7.73 5.30 5.88
N ILE A 235 7.40 5.13 4.59
CA ILE A 235 7.15 3.80 4.00
C ILE A 235 8.34 2.88 4.18
N ARG A 236 9.56 3.36 3.84
CA ARG A 236 10.80 2.61 4.01
C ARG A 236 11.00 2.17 5.46
N CYS A 237 10.79 3.06 6.42
CA CYS A 237 10.88 2.75 7.84
C CYS A 237 9.89 1.67 8.27
N MET A 238 8.65 1.74 7.78
CA MET A 238 7.62 0.73 8.06
C MET A 238 8.00 -0.65 7.51
N ILE A 239 8.60 -0.71 6.32
CA ILE A 239 9.08 -1.96 5.71
C ILE A 239 10.21 -2.57 6.55
N ILE A 240 11.19 -1.75 6.98
CA ILE A 240 12.29 -2.21 7.84
C ILE A 240 11.76 -2.73 9.18
N LEU A 241 10.84 -1.97 9.80
CA LEU A 241 10.21 -2.33 11.06
C LEU A 241 9.45 -3.66 10.96
N GLU A 242 8.69 -3.86 9.87
CA GLU A 242 7.99 -5.12 9.61
C GLU A 242 8.97 -6.29 9.53
N GLY A 243 10.12 -6.10 8.90
CA GLY A 243 11.19 -7.10 8.83
C GLY A 243 11.68 -7.50 10.22
N ILE A 244 11.97 -6.53 11.09
CA ILE A 244 12.44 -6.78 12.46
C ILE A 244 11.36 -7.51 13.28
N ILE A 245 10.10 -7.06 13.19
CA ILE A 245 8.98 -7.66 13.92
C ILE A 245 8.76 -9.11 13.46
N ALA A 246 8.84 -9.37 12.16
CA ALA A 246 8.71 -10.73 11.63
C ALA A 246 9.86 -11.66 12.03
N GLU A 247 11.08 -11.12 12.25
CA GLU A 247 12.23 -11.88 12.76
C GLU A 247 12.08 -12.18 14.26
N LEU A 248 11.59 -11.21 15.04
CA LEU A 248 11.32 -11.39 16.48
C LEU A 248 10.17 -12.35 16.72
N SER A 249 9.04 -12.13 16.06
CA SER A 249 7.80 -12.90 16.24
C SER A 249 6.98 -12.94 14.95
N PRO A 250 7.04 -14.05 14.19
CA PRO A 250 6.28 -14.22 12.95
C PRO A 250 4.76 -14.15 13.13
N ASP A 251 4.26 -14.42 14.34
CA ASP A 251 2.83 -14.42 14.65
C ASP A 251 2.27 -13.01 14.91
N VAL A 252 3.13 -12.02 15.12
CA VAL A 252 2.72 -10.64 15.35
C VAL A 252 2.39 -9.95 14.03
N ASN A 253 1.12 -9.61 13.84
CA ASN A 253 0.65 -8.89 12.66
C ASN A 253 0.57 -7.37 12.92
N ILE A 254 1.40 -6.60 12.21
CA ILE A 254 1.49 -5.13 12.37
C ILE A 254 0.17 -4.44 12.07
N ILE A 255 -0.55 -4.85 11.02
CA ILE A 255 -1.83 -4.23 10.61
C ILE A 255 -2.86 -4.36 11.74
N SER A 256 -2.94 -5.56 12.34
CA SER A 256 -3.84 -5.78 13.49
C SER A 256 -3.46 -4.92 14.69
N LEU A 257 -2.16 -4.72 14.94
CA LEU A 257 -1.67 -3.85 16.01
C LEU A 257 -2.00 -2.38 15.74
N VAL A 258 -1.81 -1.88 14.51
CA VAL A 258 -2.18 -0.50 14.12
C VAL A 258 -3.68 -0.27 14.33
N ILE A 259 -4.52 -1.18 13.85
CA ILE A 259 -5.98 -1.07 14.00
C ILE A 259 -6.37 -1.06 15.48
N SER A 260 -5.79 -1.95 16.30
CA SER A 260 -6.04 -1.99 17.74
C SER A 260 -5.59 -0.71 18.42
N TYR A 261 -4.38 -0.24 18.11
CA TYR A 261 -3.81 1.00 18.65
C TYR A 261 -4.71 2.22 18.38
N VAL A 262 -5.19 2.36 17.13
CA VAL A 262 -6.09 3.46 16.75
C VAL A 262 -7.45 3.32 17.41
N LYS A 263 -8.02 2.12 17.56
CA LYS A 263 -9.28 1.88 18.27
C LYS A 263 -9.17 2.27 19.74
N ASP A 264 -8.10 1.87 20.43
CA ASP A 264 -7.88 2.14 21.84
C ASP A 264 -7.68 3.64 22.09
N ASN A 265 -7.04 4.34 21.15
CA ASN A 265 -6.81 5.79 21.21
C ASN A 265 -7.86 6.60 20.44
N SER A 266 -8.91 5.98 19.91
CA SER A 266 -9.91 6.62 19.03
C SER A 266 -10.58 7.84 19.66
N LYS A 267 -10.85 7.82 20.97
CA LYS A 267 -11.39 8.99 21.70
C LYS A 267 -10.45 10.20 21.62
N LYS A 268 -9.14 9.98 21.79
CA LYS A 268 -8.12 11.02 21.67
C LYS A 268 -8.05 11.59 20.26
N TYR A 269 -8.12 10.74 19.24
CA TYR A 269 -8.09 11.15 17.84
C TYR A 269 -9.37 11.82 17.36
N LEU A 270 -10.54 11.35 17.81
CA LEU A 270 -11.83 11.96 17.47
C LEU A 270 -12.05 13.33 18.14
N PHE A 271 -11.56 13.53 19.39
CA PHE A 271 -11.78 14.77 20.12
C PHE A 271 -10.69 15.83 19.90
N ASN A 272 -9.42 15.43 19.68
CA ASN A 272 -8.33 16.38 19.46
C ASN A 272 -8.28 16.95 18.03
N ASN A 273 -8.84 16.25 17.05
CA ASN A 273 -8.76 16.62 15.63
C ASN A 273 -10.07 17.20 15.06
N ILE A 274 -11.11 17.36 15.87
CA ILE A 274 -12.29 18.10 15.45
C ILE A 274 -12.03 19.58 15.79
N SER A 275 -11.53 20.34 14.81
CA SER A 275 -11.58 21.80 14.92
C SER A 275 -13.05 22.20 15.09
N LYS A 276 -13.32 23.29 15.81
CA LYS A 276 -14.71 23.81 15.94
C LYS A 276 -15.33 24.07 14.56
N GLU A 277 -14.50 24.35 13.55
CA GLU A 277 -14.87 24.55 12.15
C GLU A 277 -15.25 23.23 11.47
N ASP A 278 -14.51 22.12 11.72
CA ASP A 278 -14.88 20.80 11.20
C ASP A 278 -16.18 20.26 11.81
N LEU A 279 -16.40 20.54 13.10
CA LEU A 279 -17.67 20.19 13.76
C LEU A 279 -18.84 20.99 13.15
N PHE A 280 -18.59 22.26 12.79
CA PHE A 280 -19.58 23.12 12.13
C PHE A 280 -19.84 22.64 10.69
N ILE A 281 -18.79 22.29 9.94
CA ILE A 281 -18.91 21.79 8.55
C ILE A 281 -19.57 20.40 8.52
N LYS A 282 -19.20 19.49 9.43
CA LYS A 282 -19.85 18.17 9.57
C LYS A 282 -21.28 18.31 10.07
N GLY A 283 -21.53 19.17 11.05
CA GLY A 283 -22.87 19.51 11.53
C GLY A 283 -23.73 20.16 10.43
N TYR A 284 -23.16 21.05 9.62
CA TYR A 284 -23.83 21.64 8.46
C TYR A 284 -24.09 20.61 7.34
N LYS A 285 -23.17 19.69 7.07
CA LYS A 285 -23.39 18.58 6.14
C LYS A 285 -24.49 17.63 6.62
N VAL A 286 -24.54 17.33 7.93
CA VAL A 286 -25.61 16.51 8.54
C VAL A 286 -26.95 17.26 8.53
N SER A 287 -26.98 18.57 8.75
CA SER A 287 -28.21 19.35 8.66
C SER A 287 -28.79 19.46 7.25
N LYS A 288 -27.97 19.27 6.21
CA LYS A 288 -28.42 19.23 4.79
C LYS A 288 -28.83 17.82 4.31
N ILE A 289 -28.63 16.78 5.10
CA ILE A 289 -29.09 15.42 4.75
C ILE A 289 -30.61 15.36 4.54
N PRO A 290 -31.46 15.99 5.36
CA PRO A 290 -32.90 16.02 5.08
C PRO A 290 -33.29 16.69 3.76
N GLU A 291 -32.63 17.81 3.39
CA GLU A 291 -32.90 18.49 2.10
C GLU A 291 -32.50 17.62 0.90
N LYS A 292 -31.31 16.96 0.97
CA LYS A 292 -30.87 16.03 -0.08
C LYS A 292 -31.71 14.76 -0.16
N LEU A 293 -32.20 14.24 0.96
CA LEU A 293 -33.15 13.12 0.99
C LEU A 293 -34.49 13.49 0.39
N VAL A 294 -34.99 14.69 0.66
CA VAL A 294 -36.25 15.23 0.04
C VAL A 294 -36.03 15.47 -1.46
N GLU A 295 -34.86 15.94 -1.88
CA GLU A 295 -34.52 16.12 -3.30
C GLU A 295 -34.40 14.77 -4.02
N LEU A 296 -33.80 13.77 -3.40
CA LEU A 296 -33.72 12.38 -3.88
C LEU A 296 -35.11 11.74 -3.99
N THR A 297 -35.94 11.87 -2.96
CA THR A 297 -37.33 11.37 -3.00
C THR A 297 -38.17 12.09 -4.06
N ASN A 298 -38.03 13.40 -4.22
CA ASN A 298 -38.70 14.16 -5.26
C ASN A 298 -38.20 13.80 -6.68
N THR A 299 -36.93 13.45 -6.82
CA THR A 299 -36.33 13.03 -8.10
C THR A 299 -36.76 11.61 -8.47
N LEU A 300 -36.87 10.72 -7.48
CA LEU A 300 -37.37 9.34 -7.64
C LEU A 300 -38.90 9.33 -7.95
N THR A 301 -39.70 10.11 -7.21
CA THR A 301 -41.15 10.13 -7.39
C THR A 301 -41.60 10.83 -8.70
N LYS A 302 -40.76 11.74 -9.22
CA LYS A 302 -41.04 12.41 -10.52
C LYS A 302 -40.48 11.64 -11.73
N GLY A 303 -39.96 10.43 -11.54
CA GLY A 303 -39.44 9.60 -12.63
C GLY A 303 -38.24 10.19 -13.39
N ARG A 304 -37.57 11.22 -12.81
CA ARG A 304 -36.43 11.92 -13.42
C ARG A 304 -35.04 11.42 -12.97
N ALA A 305 -35.01 10.35 -12.21
CA ALA A 305 -33.75 9.71 -11.86
C ALA A 305 -33.11 9.07 -13.11
N LYS A 306 -32.28 9.81 -13.81
CA LYS A 306 -31.32 9.23 -14.74
C LYS A 306 -30.24 8.61 -13.91
N VAL A 307 -30.36 7.34 -13.58
CA VAL A 307 -29.25 6.54 -13.06
C VAL A 307 -28.33 6.29 -14.26
N ASN A 308 -27.31 7.11 -14.41
CA ASN A 308 -26.19 6.77 -15.31
C ASN A 308 -25.38 5.67 -14.61
N LEU A 309 -25.82 4.43 -14.80
CA LEU A 309 -25.00 3.27 -14.55
C LEU A 309 -23.88 3.27 -15.61
N LYS A 310 -22.80 3.99 -15.36
CA LYS A 310 -21.54 3.78 -16.04
C LYS A 310 -20.94 2.49 -15.47
N ILE A 311 -21.49 1.37 -15.93
CA ILE A 311 -20.80 0.09 -15.82
C ILE A 311 -19.70 0.20 -16.86
N ASP A 312 -18.46 0.33 -16.43
CA ASP A 312 -17.30 0.24 -17.35
C ASP A 312 -17.16 -1.23 -17.74
N ASN A 313 -18.03 -1.60 -18.69
CA ASN A 313 -18.38 -2.97 -19.05
C ASN A 313 -17.42 -3.54 -20.10
N ASN A 314 -16.40 -2.78 -20.55
CA ASN A 314 -15.66 -3.21 -21.73
C ASN A 314 -14.87 -4.50 -21.47
N LYS A 315 -14.29 -4.69 -20.30
CA LYS A 315 -13.51 -5.91 -20.01
C LYS A 315 -14.41 -7.11 -19.70
N TYR A 316 -15.46 -6.92 -18.92
CA TYR A 316 -16.43 -7.98 -18.60
C TYR A 316 -17.30 -8.34 -19.81
N MET A 317 -17.70 -7.35 -20.64
CA MET A 317 -18.44 -7.58 -21.87
C MET A 317 -17.58 -8.30 -22.91
N ASP A 318 -16.28 -8.02 -23.00
CA ASP A 318 -15.38 -8.74 -23.90
C ASP A 318 -15.18 -10.19 -23.48
N GLU A 319 -15.07 -10.46 -22.19
CA GLU A 319 -14.98 -11.83 -21.68
C GLU A 319 -16.31 -12.58 -21.83
N PHE A 320 -17.43 -11.92 -21.58
CA PHE A 320 -18.78 -12.46 -21.75
C PHE A 320 -19.06 -12.75 -23.23
N ASN A 321 -18.71 -11.84 -24.13
CA ASN A 321 -18.84 -12.03 -25.58
C ASN A 321 -17.98 -13.18 -26.08
N LYS A 322 -16.74 -13.32 -25.58
CA LYS A 322 -15.87 -14.48 -25.86
C LYS A 322 -16.50 -15.78 -25.40
N MET A 323 -17.11 -15.79 -24.23
CA MET A 323 -17.79 -16.97 -23.67
C MET A 323 -19.03 -17.34 -24.49
N ILE A 324 -19.88 -16.38 -24.85
CA ILE A 324 -21.06 -16.61 -25.69
C ILE A 324 -20.65 -17.10 -27.09
N ASN A 325 -19.63 -16.50 -27.70
CA ASN A 325 -19.14 -16.94 -28.99
C ASN A 325 -18.64 -18.38 -28.95
N ARG A 326 -17.90 -18.78 -27.93
CA ARG A 326 -17.44 -20.15 -27.76
C ARG A 326 -18.59 -21.15 -27.57
N LEU A 327 -19.61 -20.75 -26.79
CA LEU A 327 -20.81 -21.57 -26.58
C LEU A 327 -21.58 -21.76 -27.88
N SER A 328 -21.75 -20.70 -28.66
CA SER A 328 -22.40 -20.74 -29.98
C SER A 328 -21.64 -21.63 -30.96
N PHE A 329 -20.31 -21.51 -31.07
CA PHE A 329 -19.49 -22.40 -31.91
C PHE A 329 -19.57 -23.85 -31.45
N SER A 330 -19.55 -24.14 -30.14
CA SER A 330 -19.70 -25.49 -29.60
C SER A 330 -21.04 -26.12 -29.99
N LEU A 331 -22.13 -25.32 -29.94
CA LEU A 331 -23.47 -25.77 -30.29
C LEU A 331 -23.56 -26.09 -31.82
N ILE A 332 -22.94 -25.26 -32.68
CA ILE A 332 -22.89 -25.48 -34.11
C ILE A 332 -22.12 -26.78 -34.41
N ILE A 333 -20.96 -26.99 -33.78
CA ILE A 333 -20.16 -28.20 -33.97
C ILE A 333 -20.95 -29.46 -33.54
N ALA A 334 -21.63 -29.38 -32.38
CA ALA A 334 -22.49 -30.46 -31.89
C ALA A 334 -23.63 -30.75 -32.89
N GLY A 335 -24.29 -29.72 -33.40
CA GLY A 335 -25.33 -29.86 -34.44
C GLY A 335 -24.79 -30.51 -35.73
N MET A 336 -23.58 -30.14 -36.14
CA MET A 336 -22.94 -30.76 -37.33
C MET A 336 -22.60 -32.22 -37.11
N ILE A 337 -22.13 -32.61 -35.91
CA ILE A 337 -21.86 -34.01 -35.56
C ILE A 337 -23.15 -34.85 -35.61
N VAL A 338 -24.21 -34.35 -34.98
CA VAL A 338 -25.51 -35.01 -34.95
C VAL A 338 -26.11 -35.13 -36.34
N GLY A 339 -26.08 -34.04 -37.11
CA GLY A 339 -26.53 -34.02 -38.53
C GLY A 339 -25.74 -34.98 -39.41
N SER A 340 -24.42 -35.00 -39.28
CA SER A 340 -23.55 -35.94 -39.99
C SER A 340 -23.85 -37.42 -39.64
N SER A 341 -24.14 -37.67 -38.36
CA SER A 341 -24.52 -38.98 -37.87
C SER A 341 -25.85 -39.47 -38.48
N ILE A 342 -26.86 -38.58 -38.55
CA ILE A 342 -28.16 -38.87 -39.18
C ILE A 342 -27.97 -39.13 -40.69
N ILE A 343 -27.17 -38.34 -41.38
CA ILE A 343 -26.89 -38.53 -42.81
C ILE A 343 -26.18 -39.86 -43.07
N ILE A 344 -25.21 -40.22 -42.25
CA ILE A 344 -24.54 -41.53 -42.40
C ILE A 344 -25.51 -42.67 -42.20
N ASN A 345 -26.39 -42.54 -41.18
CA ASN A 345 -27.36 -43.60 -40.84
C ASN A 345 -28.48 -43.73 -41.91
N SER A 346 -28.97 -42.59 -42.40
CA SER A 346 -30.00 -42.56 -43.45
C SER A 346 -29.43 -42.80 -44.87
N ASN A 347 -28.10 -42.71 -45.03
CA ASN A 347 -27.34 -43.09 -46.17
C ASN A 347 -27.77 -42.45 -47.53
N PRO A 348 -28.11 -41.14 -47.62
CA PRO A 348 -28.49 -40.45 -48.84
C PRO A 348 -27.25 -40.00 -49.62
N GLY A 349 -27.40 -39.88 -50.96
CA GLY A 349 -26.43 -39.28 -51.88
C GLY A 349 -25.31 -40.20 -52.36
N PRO A 350 -24.20 -39.66 -52.93
CA PRO A 350 -23.10 -40.44 -53.44
C PRO A 350 -22.37 -41.20 -52.31
N LYS A 351 -21.99 -42.47 -52.61
CA LYS A 351 -21.44 -43.44 -51.64
C LYS A 351 -20.04 -43.87 -52.04
N ILE A 352 -19.16 -44.02 -51.02
CA ILE A 352 -17.87 -44.71 -51.14
C ILE A 352 -17.87 -45.84 -50.14
N HIS A 353 -17.65 -47.10 -50.60
CA HIS A 353 -17.72 -48.31 -49.76
C HIS A 353 -18.99 -48.45 -48.93
N GLY A 354 -20.14 -47.99 -49.49
CA GLY A 354 -21.44 -48.13 -48.82
C GLY A 354 -21.79 -47.02 -47.81
N ILE A 355 -20.88 -46.03 -47.59
CA ILE A 355 -21.09 -44.94 -46.60
C ILE A 355 -21.31 -43.62 -47.39
N SER A 356 -22.24 -42.77 -46.93
CA SER A 356 -22.51 -41.46 -47.53
C SER A 356 -21.32 -40.50 -47.38
N ILE A 357 -20.82 -40.03 -48.50
CA ILE A 357 -19.69 -39.06 -48.56
C ILE A 357 -20.05 -37.78 -47.84
N ILE A 358 -21.28 -37.31 -47.92
CA ILE A 358 -21.74 -36.06 -47.32
C ILE A 358 -21.63 -36.13 -45.76
N GLY A 359 -22.01 -37.28 -45.20
CA GLY A 359 -21.91 -37.49 -43.76
C GLY A 359 -20.48 -37.58 -43.26
N VAL A 360 -19.58 -38.27 -44.02
CA VAL A 360 -18.14 -38.33 -43.70
C VAL A 360 -17.47 -36.97 -43.76
N VAL A 361 -17.74 -36.18 -44.80
CA VAL A 361 -17.23 -34.80 -44.90
C VAL A 361 -17.69 -33.94 -43.74
N GLY A 362 -18.96 -34.03 -43.33
CA GLY A 362 -19.49 -33.33 -42.19
C GLY A 362 -18.77 -33.67 -40.86
N TYR A 363 -18.42 -34.94 -40.64
CA TYR A 363 -17.63 -35.35 -39.46
C TYR A 363 -16.20 -34.79 -39.49
N ILE A 364 -15.55 -34.80 -40.64
CA ILE A 364 -14.17 -34.29 -40.82
C ILE A 364 -14.16 -32.79 -40.55
N VAL A 365 -15.09 -32.03 -41.10
CA VAL A 365 -15.22 -30.57 -40.85
C VAL A 365 -15.50 -30.29 -39.40
N SER A 366 -16.40 -31.04 -38.75
CA SER A 366 -16.69 -30.89 -37.33
C SER A 366 -15.47 -31.17 -36.44
N ALA A 367 -14.68 -32.20 -36.79
CA ALA A 367 -13.45 -32.53 -36.05
C ALA A 367 -12.40 -31.42 -36.15
N ILE A 368 -12.20 -30.85 -37.36
CA ILE A 368 -11.27 -29.74 -37.59
C ILE A 368 -11.69 -28.51 -36.83
N LEU A 369 -12.99 -28.13 -36.86
CA LEU A 369 -13.53 -26.99 -36.15
C LEU A 369 -13.46 -27.18 -34.62
N GLY A 370 -13.72 -28.40 -34.14
CA GLY A 370 -13.59 -28.74 -32.71
C GLY A 370 -12.15 -28.63 -32.22
N LEU A 371 -11.19 -29.14 -33.01
CA LEU A 371 -9.76 -29.03 -32.66
C LEU A 371 -9.30 -27.56 -32.69
N TRP A 372 -9.73 -26.79 -33.68
CA TRP A 372 -9.44 -25.34 -33.73
C TRP A 372 -10.01 -24.58 -32.52
N LEU A 373 -11.25 -24.86 -32.13
CA LEU A 373 -11.88 -24.26 -30.94
C LEU A 373 -11.10 -24.63 -29.68
N LEU A 374 -10.67 -25.87 -29.53
CA LEU A 374 -9.91 -26.36 -28.37
C LEU A 374 -8.55 -25.67 -28.28
N ILE A 375 -7.83 -25.54 -29.40
CA ILE A 375 -6.58 -24.76 -29.45
C ILE A 375 -6.81 -23.31 -29.12
N SER A 376 -7.91 -22.69 -29.58
CA SER A 376 -8.26 -21.31 -29.28
C SER A 376 -8.53 -21.10 -27.78
N ILE A 377 -9.16 -22.04 -27.11
CA ILE A 377 -9.40 -22.01 -25.65
C ILE A 377 -8.08 -22.09 -24.88
N ILE A 378 -7.22 -23.05 -25.25
CA ILE A 378 -5.91 -23.23 -24.60
C ILE A 378 -5.01 -22.01 -24.77
N ARG A 379 -4.93 -21.44 -25.97
CA ARG A 379 -4.13 -20.23 -26.25
C ARG A 379 -4.62 -18.98 -25.52
N SER A 380 -5.89 -18.90 -25.18
CA SER A 380 -6.45 -17.75 -24.46
C SER A 380 -6.25 -17.80 -22.95
N GLY A 381 -5.56 -18.82 -22.41
CA GLY A 381 -5.18 -18.91 -20.98
C GLY A 381 -6.32 -19.22 -20.01
N SER A 382 -7.48 -19.66 -20.47
CA SER A 382 -8.67 -19.93 -19.66
C SER A 382 -8.70 -21.33 -19.02
N LEU A 383 -7.59 -22.06 -19.04
CA LEU A 383 -7.39 -23.32 -18.31
C LEU A 383 -6.17 -23.20 -17.40
N LYS A 384 -6.31 -22.37 -16.33
CA LYS A 384 -5.47 -22.42 -15.14
C LYS A 384 -6.36 -22.30 -13.94
#